data_dbc17179a1244b8f32ca6aab032023a1
#
_entry.id   dbc17179a1244b8f32ca6aab032023a1
#
_cell.length_a   1.000
_cell.length_b   1.000
_cell.length_c   1.000
_cell.angle_alpha   90.00
_cell.angle_beta   90.00
_cell.angle_gamma   90.00
#
_symmetry.space_group_name_H-M   'P 1'
#
loop_
_entity.id
_entity.type
_entity.pdbx_description
1 polymer ?
#
loop_
_entity_poly.entity_id
_entity_poly.type
_entity_poly.pdbx_seq_one_letter_code
_entity_poly.pdbx_strand_id
1 'polypeptide(L)'
;MSDHEDGYKPTNILVTGGAGFIASHVIILLVNKYPNYKIVNYDVLDYCANLKNVESVKDRENYKFVKGDILSADLVNHVLKTEQIDTILHFAAQSHVDNSFGNSFPFTQTNILGTHVLLESAKVHNICRFVHVSTDEVYGEGHVNDTAMVEESILAPSNPYAASKAAAEFIVKSYSQSFNLPVIITRGNNVYGPHQYPEKLIPKLINQIIRGKSLTIHGNGKNTRNYLYVTDVARAFDLVLHKGKISEVYNIGGTNEIA
;
A
#
# COMPACT_ATOMS: atom_id res chain seq x y z
N MET A 1 23.53 -28.03 6.78
CA MET A 1 22.99 -26.93 5.98
C MET A 1 22.55 -25.89 7.00
N SER A 2 23.32 -24.83 7.12
CA SER A 2 23.08 -23.77 8.12
C SER A 2 21.96 -22.88 7.60
N ASP A 3 20.80 -22.95 8.25
CA ASP A 3 19.73 -21.97 8.08
C ASP A 3 20.25 -20.61 8.57
N HIS A 4 20.68 -19.77 7.62
CA HIS A 4 20.97 -18.38 7.92
C HIS A 4 19.63 -17.65 8.14
N GLU A 5 19.27 -17.45 9.41
CA GLU A 5 18.17 -16.58 9.85
C GLU A 5 18.41 -15.09 9.59
N ASP A 6 19.32 -14.73 8.72
CA ASP A 6 19.53 -13.33 8.33
C ASP A 6 18.51 -12.96 7.22
N GLY A 7 17.39 -12.38 7.65
CA GLY A 7 16.39 -11.80 6.76
C GLY A 7 16.99 -10.73 5.84
N TYR A 8 16.28 -10.35 4.80
CA TYR A 8 16.67 -9.28 3.87
C TYR A 8 16.92 -7.96 4.62
N LYS A 9 18.02 -7.29 4.31
CA LYS A 9 18.42 -6.00 4.91
C LYS A 9 18.48 -4.92 3.82
N PRO A 10 17.44 -4.09 3.66
CA PRO A 10 17.47 -2.96 2.76
C PRO A 10 18.44 -1.89 3.25
N THR A 11 18.88 -1.03 2.33
CA THR A 11 19.69 0.15 2.67
C THR A 11 18.95 1.44 2.33
N ASN A 12 18.44 1.56 1.11
CA ASN A 12 17.77 2.74 0.60
C ASN A 12 16.38 2.38 0.07
N ILE A 13 15.36 2.81 0.79
CA ILE A 13 13.97 2.42 0.54
C ILE A 13 13.20 3.57 -0.08
N LEU A 14 12.60 3.36 -1.25
CA LEU A 14 11.58 4.24 -1.80
C LEU A 14 10.22 3.83 -1.30
N VAL A 15 9.49 4.73 -0.66
CA VAL A 15 8.09 4.54 -0.27
C VAL A 15 7.22 5.45 -1.11
N THR A 16 6.48 4.91 -2.06
CA THR A 16 5.55 5.69 -2.88
C THR A 16 4.22 5.87 -2.17
N GLY A 17 3.58 7.03 -2.32
CA GLY A 17 2.35 7.36 -1.59
C GLY A 17 2.60 7.60 -0.09
N GLY A 18 3.83 7.99 0.29
CA GLY A 18 4.27 8.04 1.67
C GLY A 18 3.69 9.18 2.51
N ALA A 19 3.06 10.17 1.90
CA ALA A 19 2.28 11.21 2.60
C ALA A 19 0.83 10.77 2.87
N GLY A 20 0.43 9.59 2.38
CA GLY A 20 -0.87 8.97 2.64
C GLY A 20 -0.99 8.33 4.02
N PHE A 21 -2.15 7.75 4.31
CA PHE A 21 -2.51 7.20 5.62
C PHE A 21 -1.58 6.05 6.05
N ILE A 22 -1.64 4.90 5.38
CA ILE A 22 -0.92 3.68 5.81
C ILE A 22 0.60 3.87 5.68
N ALA A 23 1.04 4.39 4.53
CA ALA A 23 2.46 4.55 4.23
C ALA A 23 3.18 5.49 5.20
N SER A 24 2.52 6.54 5.70
CA SER A 24 3.12 7.45 6.69
C SER A 24 3.48 6.73 8.00
N HIS A 25 2.65 5.80 8.46
CA HIS A 25 2.94 4.98 9.65
C HIS A 25 4.09 4.01 9.41
N VAL A 26 4.18 3.42 8.22
CA VAL A 26 5.32 2.57 7.83
C VAL A 26 6.61 3.40 7.80
N ILE A 27 6.59 4.59 7.19
CA ILE A 27 7.74 5.52 7.17
C ILE A 27 8.18 5.87 8.59
N ILE A 28 7.25 6.30 9.46
CA ILE A 28 7.57 6.66 10.86
C ILE A 28 8.21 5.48 11.60
N LEU A 29 7.66 4.26 11.42
CA LEU A 29 8.22 3.06 12.02
C LEU A 29 9.63 2.81 11.52
N LEU A 30 9.85 2.78 10.20
CA LEU A 30 11.14 2.44 9.61
C LEU A 30 12.22 3.47 9.95
N VAL A 31 11.91 4.78 9.86
CA VAL A 31 12.84 5.87 10.19
C VAL A 31 13.32 5.78 11.64
N ASN A 32 12.40 5.51 12.58
CA ASN A 32 12.74 5.45 14.01
C ASN A 32 13.43 4.13 14.40
N LYS A 33 13.02 3.01 13.79
CA LYS A 33 13.53 1.68 14.15
C LYS A 33 14.88 1.36 13.51
N TYR A 34 15.14 1.89 12.31
CA TYR A 34 16.31 1.56 11.51
C TYR A 34 17.08 2.82 11.08
N PRO A 35 17.89 3.42 11.97
CA PRO A 35 18.62 4.67 11.67
C PRO A 35 19.60 4.54 10.49
N ASN A 36 20.03 3.33 10.17
CA ASN A 36 20.93 3.05 9.05
C ASN A 36 20.22 2.89 7.69
N TYR A 37 18.87 2.87 7.67
CA TYR A 37 18.11 2.84 6.41
C TYR A 37 17.84 4.27 5.97
N LYS A 38 18.01 4.55 4.69
CA LYS A 38 17.56 5.80 4.09
C LYS A 38 16.13 5.60 3.56
N ILE A 39 15.20 6.40 4.02
CA ILE A 39 13.80 6.34 3.62
C ILE A 39 13.46 7.53 2.73
N VAL A 40 13.18 7.27 1.46
CA VAL A 40 12.76 8.28 0.49
C VAL A 40 11.24 8.19 0.33
N ASN A 41 10.55 9.20 0.82
CA ASN A 41 9.09 9.36 0.66
C ASN A 41 8.82 10.03 -0.69
N TYR A 42 8.16 9.32 -1.60
CA TYR A 42 7.82 9.81 -2.93
C TYR A 42 6.30 9.92 -3.07
N ASP A 43 5.79 11.15 -3.19
CA ASP A 43 4.34 11.40 -3.19
C ASP A 43 3.98 12.59 -4.10
N VAL A 44 2.88 12.47 -4.83
CA VAL A 44 2.38 13.55 -5.69
C VAL A 44 1.69 14.66 -4.89
N LEU A 45 1.31 14.37 -3.64
CA LEU A 45 0.49 15.21 -2.76
C LEU A 45 -0.91 15.46 -3.34
N ASP A 46 -1.61 14.37 -3.68
CA ASP A 46 -3.01 14.40 -4.07
C ASP A 46 -3.91 14.78 -2.87
N TYR A 47 -5.20 14.97 -3.11
CA TYR A 47 -6.18 15.52 -2.15
C TYR A 47 -6.21 14.87 -0.76
N CYS A 48 -5.88 13.58 -0.66
CA CYS A 48 -5.88 12.83 0.60
C CYS A 48 -4.49 12.70 1.25
N ALA A 49 -3.44 13.16 0.58
CA ALA A 49 -2.07 13.15 1.09
C ALA A 49 -1.76 14.40 1.94
N ASN A 50 -0.99 14.22 3.01
CA ASN A 50 -0.61 15.33 3.87
C ASN A 50 0.77 15.09 4.51
N LEU A 51 1.72 16.01 4.29
CA LEU A 51 3.06 15.93 4.89
C LEU A 51 3.05 16.02 6.42
N LYS A 52 1.98 16.55 7.03
CA LYS A 52 1.81 16.51 8.50
C LYS A 52 1.74 15.08 9.03
N ASN A 53 1.37 14.10 8.21
CA ASN A 53 1.34 12.69 8.60
C ASN A 53 2.74 12.16 8.96
N VAL A 54 3.80 12.75 8.41
CA VAL A 54 5.20 12.39 8.66
C VAL A 54 5.98 13.48 9.39
N GLU A 55 5.29 14.48 9.97
CA GLU A 55 5.90 15.62 10.67
C GLU A 55 6.90 15.19 11.75
N SER A 56 6.62 14.10 12.48
CA SER A 56 7.46 13.58 13.56
C SER A 56 8.84 13.10 13.11
N VAL A 57 9.04 12.88 11.82
CA VAL A 57 10.30 12.37 11.26
C VAL A 57 10.90 13.26 10.16
N LYS A 58 10.29 14.41 9.87
CA LYS A 58 10.69 15.29 8.76
C LYS A 58 12.15 15.75 8.83
N ASP A 59 12.67 15.96 10.04
CA ASP A 59 14.00 16.49 10.29
C ASP A 59 15.04 15.38 10.60
N ARG A 60 14.68 14.10 10.42
CA ARG A 60 15.59 12.98 10.60
C ARG A 60 16.56 12.88 9.42
N GLU A 61 17.84 12.66 9.68
CA GLU A 61 18.88 12.53 8.65
C GLU A 61 18.64 11.40 7.66
N ASN A 62 17.97 10.34 8.12
CA ASN A 62 17.64 9.17 7.31
C ASN A 62 16.27 9.25 6.61
N TYR A 63 15.61 10.41 6.60
CA TYR A 63 14.35 10.67 5.90
C TYR A 63 14.53 11.75 4.84
N LYS A 64 13.94 11.51 3.66
CA LYS A 64 13.89 12.50 2.57
C LYS A 64 12.52 12.48 1.91
N PHE A 65 11.96 13.65 1.64
CA PHE A 65 10.75 13.80 0.83
C PHE A 65 11.10 14.24 -0.60
N VAL A 66 10.46 13.59 -1.57
CA VAL A 66 10.51 13.95 -2.98
C VAL A 66 9.08 14.06 -3.50
N LYS A 67 8.68 15.25 -3.97
CA LYS A 67 7.39 15.42 -4.64
C LYS A 67 7.49 14.89 -6.05
N GLY A 68 6.64 13.90 -6.39
CA GLY A 68 6.62 13.32 -7.72
C GLY A 68 5.44 12.39 -7.97
N ASP A 69 5.10 12.25 -9.24
CA ASP A 69 4.07 11.34 -9.72
C ASP A 69 4.72 10.04 -10.22
N ILE A 70 4.19 8.89 -9.82
CA ILE A 70 4.66 7.58 -10.29
C ILE A 70 4.46 7.37 -11.80
N LEU A 71 3.63 8.19 -12.45
CA LEU A 71 3.48 8.23 -13.89
C LEU A 71 4.67 8.88 -14.61
N SER A 72 5.51 9.65 -13.90
CA SER A 72 6.67 10.32 -14.47
C SER A 72 7.89 9.39 -14.50
N ALA A 73 8.04 8.62 -15.57
CA ALA A 73 9.15 7.67 -15.72
C ALA A 73 10.53 8.33 -15.54
N ASP A 74 10.73 9.53 -16.10
CA ASP A 74 12.02 10.24 -16.01
C ASP A 74 12.34 10.59 -14.56
N LEU A 75 11.36 11.11 -13.80
CA LEU A 75 11.59 11.47 -12.40
C LEU A 75 11.78 10.22 -11.53
N VAL A 76 10.99 9.15 -11.75
CA VAL A 76 11.17 7.88 -11.05
C VAL A 76 12.59 7.34 -11.27
N ASN A 77 13.04 7.23 -12.53
CA ASN A 77 14.39 6.76 -12.85
C ASN A 77 15.48 7.66 -12.25
N HIS A 78 15.29 8.99 -12.29
CA HIS A 78 16.19 9.92 -11.66
C HIS A 78 16.32 9.66 -10.15
N VAL A 79 15.19 9.52 -9.45
CA VAL A 79 15.18 9.26 -7.99
C VAL A 79 15.82 7.91 -7.67
N LEU A 80 15.45 6.84 -8.37
CA LEU A 80 16.03 5.51 -8.13
C LEU A 80 17.56 5.54 -8.24
N LYS A 81 18.08 6.26 -9.25
CA LYS A 81 19.52 6.39 -9.49
C LYS A 81 20.21 7.29 -8.44
N THR A 82 19.69 8.50 -8.22
CA THR A 82 20.37 9.51 -7.37
C THR A 82 20.31 9.15 -5.89
N GLU A 83 19.21 8.53 -5.44
CA GLU A 83 19.04 8.08 -4.07
C GLU A 83 19.59 6.65 -3.84
N GLN A 84 20.10 5.99 -4.90
CA GLN A 84 20.65 4.63 -4.87
C GLN A 84 19.66 3.62 -4.29
N ILE A 85 18.40 3.70 -4.70
CA ILE A 85 17.31 2.87 -4.17
C ILE A 85 17.57 1.38 -4.47
N ASP A 86 17.49 0.55 -3.46
CA ASP A 86 17.56 -0.91 -3.56
C ASP A 86 16.21 -1.59 -3.31
N THR A 87 15.28 -0.89 -2.67
CA THR A 87 13.99 -1.44 -2.22
C THR A 87 12.87 -0.46 -2.53
N ILE A 88 11.74 -0.98 -3.03
CA ILE A 88 10.52 -0.19 -3.26
C ILE A 88 9.37 -0.76 -2.43
N LEU A 89 8.73 0.09 -1.61
CA LEU A 89 7.45 -0.16 -0.99
C LEU A 89 6.39 0.66 -1.73
N HIS A 90 5.58 0.02 -2.55
CA HIS A 90 4.66 0.70 -3.46
C HIS A 90 3.25 0.81 -2.87
N PHE A 91 2.99 1.94 -2.16
CA PHE A 91 1.68 2.27 -1.59
C PHE A 91 0.85 3.25 -2.44
N ALA A 92 1.48 4.00 -3.35
CA ALA A 92 0.78 4.99 -4.17
C ALA A 92 -0.35 4.34 -4.98
N ALA A 93 -1.57 4.80 -4.77
CA ALA A 93 -2.76 4.34 -5.47
C ALA A 93 -3.91 5.34 -5.32
N GLN A 94 -4.79 5.40 -6.31
CA GLN A 94 -6.15 5.88 -6.11
C GLN A 94 -6.94 4.81 -5.36
N SER A 95 -7.49 5.15 -4.17
CA SER A 95 -8.02 4.15 -3.23
C SER A 95 -9.45 4.42 -2.74
N HIS A 96 -10.13 5.45 -3.22
CA HIS A 96 -11.50 5.75 -2.81
C HIS A 96 -12.49 5.07 -3.75
N VAL A 97 -13.11 3.98 -3.29
CA VAL A 97 -14.01 3.13 -4.08
C VAL A 97 -15.15 3.93 -4.70
N ASP A 98 -15.83 4.80 -3.92
CA ASP A 98 -16.97 5.59 -4.42
C ASP A 98 -16.56 6.49 -5.61
N ASN A 99 -15.35 7.09 -5.56
CA ASN A 99 -14.83 7.88 -6.65
C ASN A 99 -14.60 7.05 -7.92
N SER A 100 -14.31 5.75 -7.78
CA SER A 100 -14.09 4.87 -8.93
C SER A 100 -15.36 4.62 -9.75
N PHE A 101 -16.54 4.73 -9.14
CA PHE A 101 -17.82 4.64 -9.85
C PHE A 101 -18.12 5.93 -10.64
N GLY A 102 -17.68 7.08 -10.14
CA GLY A 102 -17.88 8.37 -10.83
C GLY A 102 -16.89 8.59 -11.97
N ASN A 103 -15.62 8.26 -11.78
CA ASN A 103 -14.55 8.38 -12.77
C ASN A 103 -13.46 7.32 -12.52
N SER A 104 -13.45 6.27 -13.32
CA SER A 104 -12.51 5.16 -13.19
C SER A 104 -11.15 5.41 -13.86
N PHE A 105 -11.02 6.37 -14.77
CA PHE A 105 -9.79 6.62 -15.52
C PHE A 105 -8.56 6.90 -14.64
N PRO A 106 -8.62 7.75 -13.60
CA PRO A 106 -7.49 7.96 -12.70
C PRO A 106 -7.01 6.68 -12.01
N PHE A 107 -7.92 5.73 -11.75
CA PHE A 107 -7.57 4.42 -11.17
C PHE A 107 -6.74 3.57 -12.14
N THR A 108 -7.14 3.55 -13.41
CA THR A 108 -6.36 2.87 -14.45
C THR A 108 -4.98 3.52 -14.63
N GLN A 109 -4.94 4.84 -14.69
CA GLN A 109 -3.69 5.57 -14.86
C GLN A 109 -2.76 5.35 -13.66
N THR A 110 -3.21 5.64 -12.45
CA THR A 110 -2.34 5.56 -11.25
C THR A 110 -2.04 4.12 -10.87
N ASN A 111 -3.09 3.27 -10.73
CA ASN A 111 -2.91 1.94 -10.15
C ASN A 111 -2.32 0.94 -11.14
N ILE A 112 -2.61 1.07 -12.44
CA ILE A 112 -2.10 0.14 -13.46
C ILE A 112 -0.86 0.74 -14.13
N LEU A 113 -1.02 1.88 -14.82
CA LEU A 113 0.10 2.46 -15.58
C LEU A 113 1.21 2.95 -14.66
N GLY A 114 0.88 3.61 -13.54
CA GLY A 114 1.89 4.05 -12.56
C GLY A 114 2.67 2.87 -11.96
N THR A 115 1.99 1.75 -11.64
CA THR A 115 2.66 0.51 -11.21
C THR A 115 3.57 -0.02 -12.32
N HIS A 116 3.13 -0.02 -13.57
CA HIS A 116 3.93 -0.47 -14.71
C HIS A 116 5.19 0.38 -14.89
N VAL A 117 5.10 1.72 -14.79
CA VAL A 117 6.26 2.62 -14.83
C VAL A 117 7.26 2.28 -13.73
N LEU A 118 6.80 2.04 -12.50
CA LEU A 118 7.67 1.66 -11.40
C LEU A 118 8.36 0.31 -11.63
N LEU A 119 7.66 -0.68 -12.20
CA LEU A 119 8.21 -1.99 -12.51
C LEU A 119 9.29 -1.91 -13.60
N GLU A 120 9.05 -1.16 -14.69
CA GLU A 120 10.06 -0.92 -15.72
C GLU A 120 11.30 -0.23 -15.13
N SER A 121 11.10 0.80 -14.30
CA SER A 121 12.20 1.48 -13.64
C SER A 121 12.94 0.56 -12.65
N ALA A 122 12.20 -0.26 -11.89
CA ALA A 122 12.78 -1.23 -10.96
C ALA A 122 13.67 -2.27 -11.68
N LYS A 123 13.22 -2.75 -12.84
CA LYS A 123 13.98 -3.65 -13.69
C LYS A 123 15.28 -3.01 -14.18
N VAL A 124 15.22 -1.77 -14.67
CA VAL A 124 16.39 -1.02 -15.18
C VAL A 124 17.43 -0.77 -14.10
N HIS A 125 16.98 -0.48 -12.86
CA HIS A 125 17.86 -0.15 -11.73
C HIS A 125 18.20 -1.36 -10.84
N ASN A 126 17.85 -2.59 -11.26
CA ASN A 126 18.15 -3.83 -10.52
C ASN A 126 17.69 -3.78 -9.07
N ILE A 127 16.45 -3.35 -8.83
CA ILE A 127 15.87 -3.30 -7.48
C ILE A 127 15.89 -4.68 -6.83
N CYS A 128 16.38 -4.76 -5.60
CA CYS A 128 16.57 -6.02 -4.88
C CYS A 128 15.29 -6.53 -4.20
N ARG A 129 14.30 -5.63 -3.97
CA ARG A 129 12.99 -6.01 -3.43
C ARG A 129 11.92 -4.99 -3.81
N PHE A 130 10.81 -5.48 -4.36
CA PHE A 130 9.64 -4.68 -4.72
C PHE A 130 8.42 -5.22 -3.99
N VAL A 131 7.88 -4.47 -3.02
CA VAL A 131 6.66 -4.84 -2.30
C VAL A 131 5.48 -4.06 -2.87
N HIS A 132 4.58 -4.76 -3.54
CA HIS A 132 3.35 -4.19 -4.09
C HIS A 132 2.21 -4.28 -3.07
N VAL A 133 1.63 -3.15 -2.72
CA VAL A 133 0.51 -3.07 -1.80
C VAL A 133 -0.80 -3.16 -2.56
N SER A 134 -1.51 -4.28 -2.40
CA SER A 134 -2.83 -4.54 -2.95
C SER A 134 -3.90 -4.52 -1.84
N THR A 135 -5.06 -5.05 -2.11
CA THR A 135 -6.24 -5.05 -1.25
C THR A 135 -6.94 -6.41 -1.27
N ASP A 136 -7.64 -6.76 -0.20
CA ASP A 136 -8.52 -7.93 -0.16
C ASP A 136 -9.72 -7.81 -1.12
N GLU A 137 -10.10 -6.59 -1.52
CA GLU A 137 -11.18 -6.37 -2.48
C GLU A 137 -10.93 -7.02 -3.86
N VAL A 138 -9.67 -7.40 -4.17
CA VAL A 138 -9.36 -8.15 -5.40
C VAL A 138 -10.00 -9.55 -5.43
N TYR A 139 -10.36 -10.10 -4.27
CA TYR A 139 -11.08 -11.38 -4.17
C TYR A 139 -12.55 -11.26 -4.57
N GLY A 140 -13.11 -10.04 -4.55
CA GLY A 140 -14.54 -9.78 -4.76
C GLY A 140 -15.35 -9.86 -3.47
N GLU A 141 -16.68 -9.87 -3.62
CA GLU A 141 -17.60 -9.97 -2.49
C GLU A 141 -17.75 -11.44 -2.08
N GLY A 142 -17.44 -11.74 -0.81
CA GLY A 142 -17.72 -13.05 -0.21
C GLY A 142 -19.21 -13.21 0.10
N HIS A 143 -19.73 -14.42 -0.03
CA HIS A 143 -21.07 -14.77 0.41
C HIS A 143 -21.06 -15.23 1.88
N VAL A 144 -22.17 -15.05 2.59
CA VAL A 144 -22.31 -15.28 4.05
C VAL A 144 -21.88 -16.69 4.53
N ASN A 145 -21.73 -17.64 3.62
CA ASN A 145 -21.32 -19.03 3.91
C ASN A 145 -19.96 -19.40 3.29
N ASP A 146 -19.20 -18.43 2.76
CA ASP A 146 -17.92 -18.74 2.14
C ASP A 146 -16.83 -18.96 3.20
N THR A 147 -15.91 -19.86 2.88
CA THR A 147 -14.65 -19.98 3.63
C THR A 147 -13.82 -18.71 3.46
N ALA A 148 -13.05 -18.36 4.48
CA ALA A 148 -12.14 -17.21 4.41
C ALA A 148 -11.23 -17.30 3.17
N MET A 149 -11.03 -16.16 2.47
CA MET A 149 -10.18 -16.10 1.29
C MET A 149 -8.71 -16.29 1.70
N VAL A 150 -8.02 -17.13 0.96
CA VAL A 150 -6.59 -17.39 1.10
C VAL A 150 -5.83 -16.80 -0.10
N GLU A 151 -4.51 -16.75 -0.02
CA GLU A 151 -3.68 -16.11 -1.02
C GLU A 151 -3.80 -16.74 -2.43
N GLU A 152 -4.15 -18.02 -2.50
CA GLU A 152 -4.39 -18.79 -3.74
C GLU A 152 -5.82 -18.63 -4.30
N SER A 153 -6.71 -17.96 -3.56
CA SER A 153 -8.10 -17.76 -4.00
C SER A 153 -8.14 -16.98 -5.31
N ILE A 154 -9.11 -17.32 -6.16
CA ILE A 154 -9.32 -16.67 -7.47
C ILE A 154 -9.68 -15.20 -7.24
N LEU A 155 -9.07 -14.32 -8.06
CA LEU A 155 -9.39 -12.91 -8.05
C LEU A 155 -10.66 -12.65 -8.89
N ALA A 156 -11.67 -12.06 -8.26
CA ALA A 156 -12.98 -11.75 -8.86
C ALA A 156 -13.46 -10.34 -8.45
N PRO A 157 -12.69 -9.26 -8.76
CA PRO A 157 -12.99 -7.91 -8.31
C PRO A 157 -14.36 -7.42 -8.81
N SER A 158 -15.17 -6.81 -7.92
CA SER A 158 -16.54 -6.40 -8.19
C SER A 158 -16.72 -4.89 -8.45
N ASN A 159 -15.65 -4.09 -8.34
CA ASN A 159 -15.69 -2.64 -8.59
C ASN A 159 -14.44 -2.16 -9.35
N PRO A 160 -14.48 -0.94 -9.97
CA PRO A 160 -13.36 -0.44 -10.79
C PRO A 160 -12.05 -0.27 -10.02
N TYR A 161 -12.08 0.12 -8.73
CA TYR A 161 -10.89 0.19 -7.89
C TYR A 161 -10.27 -1.20 -7.71
N ALA A 162 -11.05 -2.17 -7.24
CA ALA A 162 -10.58 -3.55 -7.06
C ALA A 162 -10.06 -4.16 -8.37
N ALA A 163 -10.74 -3.91 -9.49
CA ALA A 163 -10.31 -4.35 -10.81
C ALA A 163 -8.95 -3.73 -11.20
N SER A 164 -8.73 -2.44 -10.91
CA SER A 164 -7.45 -1.79 -11.18
C SER A 164 -6.31 -2.37 -10.33
N LYS A 165 -6.59 -2.72 -9.05
CA LYS A 165 -5.60 -3.36 -8.17
C LYS A 165 -5.29 -4.79 -8.61
N ALA A 166 -6.30 -5.59 -8.98
CA ALA A 166 -6.08 -6.92 -9.53
C ALA A 166 -5.27 -6.89 -10.84
N ALA A 167 -5.59 -5.96 -11.76
CA ALA A 167 -4.81 -5.77 -12.97
C ALA A 167 -3.35 -5.42 -12.70
N ALA A 168 -3.09 -4.55 -11.70
CA ALA A 168 -1.73 -4.23 -11.27
C ALA A 168 -0.99 -5.47 -10.74
N GLU A 169 -1.66 -6.33 -9.94
CA GLU A 169 -1.05 -7.59 -9.46
C GLU A 169 -0.64 -8.51 -10.62
N PHE A 170 -1.46 -8.62 -11.67
CA PHE A 170 -1.09 -9.45 -12.84
C PHE A 170 0.15 -8.90 -13.54
N ILE A 171 0.28 -7.57 -13.66
CA ILE A 171 1.50 -6.96 -14.21
C ILE A 171 2.69 -7.25 -13.29
N VAL A 172 2.56 -7.05 -11.97
CA VAL A 172 3.62 -7.34 -10.99
C VAL A 172 4.08 -8.81 -11.11
N LYS A 173 3.15 -9.76 -11.16
CA LYS A 173 3.45 -11.19 -11.31
C LYS A 173 4.16 -11.49 -12.65
N SER A 174 3.73 -10.84 -13.74
CA SER A 174 4.38 -11.03 -15.04
C SER A 174 5.84 -10.56 -15.04
N TYR A 175 6.15 -9.47 -14.32
CA TYR A 175 7.54 -8.99 -14.17
C TYR A 175 8.40 -9.93 -13.34
N SER A 176 7.83 -10.54 -12.29
CA SER A 176 8.51 -11.59 -11.53
C SER A 176 8.85 -12.79 -12.42
N GLN A 177 7.90 -13.28 -13.19
CA GLN A 177 8.06 -14.46 -14.02
C GLN A 177 8.96 -14.24 -15.26
N SER A 178 8.79 -13.09 -15.93
CA SER A 178 9.47 -12.83 -17.21
C SER A 178 10.85 -12.21 -17.03
N PHE A 179 11.08 -11.46 -15.96
CA PHE A 179 12.32 -10.70 -15.75
C PHE A 179 13.02 -11.03 -14.43
N ASN A 180 12.50 -12.00 -13.65
CA ASN A 180 13.02 -12.35 -12.33
C ASN A 180 13.07 -11.14 -11.37
N LEU A 181 12.16 -10.15 -11.54
CA LEU A 181 12.09 -9.03 -10.62
C LEU A 181 11.66 -9.56 -9.23
N PRO A 182 12.39 -9.23 -8.15
CA PRO A 182 12.12 -9.77 -6.81
C PRO A 182 10.92 -9.07 -6.16
N VAL A 183 9.72 -9.50 -6.52
CA VAL A 183 8.45 -8.92 -6.06
C VAL A 183 7.85 -9.68 -4.88
N ILE A 184 7.10 -8.96 -4.05
CA ILE A 184 6.20 -9.49 -3.03
C ILE A 184 4.88 -8.73 -3.17
N ILE A 185 3.76 -9.41 -3.02
CA ILE A 185 2.43 -8.79 -3.05
C ILE A 185 1.81 -8.89 -1.67
N THR A 186 1.16 -7.83 -1.20
CA THR A 186 0.36 -7.86 0.02
C THR A 186 -1.09 -7.50 -0.30
N ARG A 187 -2.05 -8.18 0.34
CA ARG A 187 -3.49 -7.87 0.24
C ARG A 187 -4.00 -7.52 1.63
N GLY A 188 -4.31 -6.25 1.84
CA GLY A 188 -4.74 -5.73 3.15
C GLY A 188 -6.24 -5.63 3.26
N ASN A 189 -6.80 -5.96 4.46
CA ASN A 189 -8.16 -5.63 4.86
C ASN A 189 -8.32 -4.13 5.14
N ASN A 190 -9.52 -3.72 5.60
CA ASN A 190 -9.76 -2.32 5.95
C ASN A 190 -8.87 -1.89 7.12
N VAL A 191 -8.18 -0.79 6.94
CA VAL A 191 -7.29 -0.21 7.97
C VAL A 191 -7.95 1.02 8.59
N TYR A 192 -7.78 1.19 9.90
CA TYR A 192 -8.25 2.39 10.60
C TYR A 192 -7.18 2.92 11.56
N GLY A 193 -7.28 4.20 11.90
CA GLY A 193 -6.39 4.84 12.86
C GLY A 193 -6.10 6.31 12.55
N PRO A 194 -5.15 6.92 13.27
CA PRO A 194 -4.70 8.30 13.03
C PRO A 194 -4.25 8.50 11.58
N HIS A 195 -4.42 9.71 11.05
CA HIS A 195 -4.12 10.12 9.68
C HIS A 195 -5.08 9.58 8.61
N GLN A 196 -6.07 8.74 8.97
CA GLN A 196 -7.05 8.26 7.99
C GLN A 196 -7.92 9.42 7.50
N TYR A 197 -8.08 9.51 6.17
CA TYR A 197 -8.82 10.60 5.56
C TYR A 197 -10.31 10.57 5.95
N PRO A 198 -10.94 11.74 6.22
CA PRO A 198 -12.29 11.83 6.81
C PRO A 198 -13.44 11.25 5.99
N GLU A 199 -13.22 10.90 4.72
CA GLU A 199 -14.24 10.25 3.88
C GLU A 199 -14.49 8.79 4.25
N LYS A 200 -13.52 8.14 4.89
CA LYS A 200 -13.60 6.74 5.29
C LYS A 200 -14.51 6.55 6.51
N LEU A 201 -15.13 5.37 6.63
CA LEU A 201 -16.22 5.08 7.58
C LEU A 201 -15.91 5.55 9.01
N ILE A 202 -14.83 5.04 9.61
CA ILE A 202 -14.54 5.30 11.03
C ILE A 202 -14.29 6.79 11.30
N PRO A 203 -13.38 7.51 10.61
CA PRO A 203 -13.19 8.93 10.85
C PRO A 203 -14.42 9.76 10.45
N LYS A 204 -15.22 9.34 9.46
CA LYS A 204 -16.48 9.99 9.10
C LYS A 204 -17.48 9.93 10.25
N LEU A 205 -17.68 8.75 10.84
CA LEU A 205 -18.60 8.57 11.98
C LEU A 205 -18.13 9.37 13.20
N ILE A 206 -16.82 9.34 13.52
CA ILE A 206 -16.25 10.15 14.62
C ILE A 206 -16.53 11.63 14.40
N ASN A 207 -16.27 12.16 13.19
CA ASN A 207 -16.54 13.56 12.87
C ASN A 207 -18.04 13.92 12.94
N GLN A 208 -18.94 13.01 12.57
CA GLN A 208 -20.38 13.22 12.70
C GLN A 208 -20.80 13.30 14.16
N ILE A 209 -20.30 12.40 15.01
CA ILE A 209 -20.56 12.40 16.45
C ILE A 209 -20.09 13.72 17.10
N ILE A 210 -18.84 14.11 16.86
CA ILE A 210 -18.26 15.34 17.41
C ILE A 210 -19.06 16.58 17.00
N ARG A 211 -19.63 16.57 15.80
CA ARG A 211 -20.43 17.69 15.26
C ARG A 211 -21.92 17.59 15.59
N GLY A 212 -22.37 16.63 16.41
CA GLY A 212 -23.76 16.39 16.73
C GLY A 212 -24.65 16.04 15.53
N LYS A 213 -24.08 15.46 14.47
CA LYS A 213 -24.81 15.06 13.26
C LYS A 213 -25.29 13.62 13.38
N SER A 214 -26.39 13.30 12.68
CA SER A 214 -26.89 11.92 12.56
C SER A 214 -25.84 11.05 11.88
N LEU A 215 -25.68 9.81 12.39
CA LEU A 215 -24.81 8.81 11.78
C LEU A 215 -25.45 8.25 10.51
N THR A 216 -24.66 8.15 9.45
CA THR A 216 -25.09 7.57 8.18
C THR A 216 -24.77 6.09 8.16
N ILE A 217 -25.80 5.25 8.06
CA ILE A 217 -25.65 3.80 7.87
C ILE A 217 -26.02 3.47 6.43
N HIS A 218 -25.14 2.77 5.73
CA HIS A 218 -25.41 2.30 4.37
C HIS A 218 -26.23 1.01 4.40
N GLY A 219 -27.28 0.95 3.56
CA GLY A 219 -28.16 -0.21 3.47
C GLY A 219 -28.88 -0.51 4.79
N ASN A 220 -28.84 -1.76 5.23
CA ASN A 220 -29.47 -2.23 6.46
C ASN A 220 -28.50 -2.36 7.66
N GLY A 221 -27.26 -1.90 7.51
CA GLY A 221 -26.23 -1.97 8.55
C GLY A 221 -25.68 -3.36 8.86
N LYS A 222 -25.98 -4.37 8.03
CA LYS A 222 -25.52 -5.76 8.21
C LYS A 222 -24.24 -6.11 7.46
N ASN A 223 -23.63 -5.12 6.78
CA ASN A 223 -22.36 -5.34 6.09
C ASN A 223 -21.26 -5.55 7.13
N THR A 224 -20.60 -6.68 7.07
CA THR A 224 -19.43 -6.97 7.90
C THR A 224 -18.14 -6.58 7.22
N ARG A 225 -17.15 -6.19 8.00
CA ARG A 225 -15.79 -5.90 7.53
C ARG A 225 -14.77 -6.31 8.58
N ASN A 226 -13.61 -6.69 8.10
CA ASN A 226 -12.45 -6.90 8.94
C ASN A 226 -11.66 -5.60 9.04
N TYR A 227 -11.37 -5.14 10.27
CA TYR A 227 -10.64 -3.90 10.51
C TYR A 227 -9.33 -4.16 11.24
N LEU A 228 -8.26 -3.57 10.73
CA LEU A 228 -6.93 -3.59 11.34
C LEU A 228 -6.50 -2.20 11.79
N TYR A 229 -5.92 -2.13 12.98
CA TYR A 229 -5.32 -0.88 13.42
C TYR A 229 -4.02 -0.60 12.68
N VAL A 230 -3.81 0.65 12.26
CA VAL A 230 -2.74 1.03 11.34
C VAL A 230 -1.33 0.71 11.84
N THR A 231 -1.09 0.74 13.16
CA THR A 231 0.24 0.38 13.70
C THR A 231 0.54 -1.12 13.56
N ASP A 232 -0.48 -1.97 13.62
CA ASP A 232 -0.30 -3.40 13.41
C ASP A 232 -0.04 -3.70 11.93
N VAL A 233 -0.71 -2.96 11.03
CA VAL A 233 -0.43 -3.00 9.60
C VAL A 233 1.00 -2.53 9.31
N ALA A 234 1.47 -1.45 9.94
CA ALA A 234 2.85 -0.98 9.79
C ALA A 234 3.87 -2.04 10.25
N ARG A 235 3.58 -2.76 11.35
CA ARG A 235 4.41 -3.90 11.81
C ARG A 235 4.39 -5.07 10.83
N ALA A 236 3.23 -5.36 10.21
CA ALA A 236 3.13 -6.38 9.18
C ALA A 236 4.01 -6.04 7.96
N PHE A 237 4.02 -4.78 7.51
CA PHE A 237 4.91 -4.34 6.44
C PHE A 237 6.39 -4.42 6.83
N ASP A 238 6.74 -4.11 8.06
CA ASP A 238 8.10 -4.30 8.57
C ASP A 238 8.51 -5.79 8.52
N LEU A 239 7.61 -6.69 8.90
CA LEU A 239 7.84 -8.14 8.82
C LEU A 239 7.98 -8.62 7.36
N VAL A 240 7.07 -8.21 6.48
CA VAL A 240 7.11 -8.55 5.05
C VAL A 240 8.37 -8.00 4.39
N LEU A 241 8.77 -6.78 4.72
CA LEU A 241 10.00 -6.17 4.22
C LEU A 241 11.23 -7.02 4.52
N HIS A 242 11.37 -7.57 5.71
CA HIS A 242 12.57 -8.29 6.14
C HIS A 242 12.50 -9.80 5.93
N LYS A 243 11.31 -10.40 6.10
CA LYS A 243 11.13 -11.87 6.11
C LYS A 243 10.24 -12.40 4.99
N GLY A 244 9.58 -11.51 4.23
CA GLY A 244 8.74 -11.93 3.11
C GLY A 244 9.57 -12.66 2.05
N LYS A 245 9.03 -13.75 1.54
CA LYS A 245 9.64 -14.54 0.47
C LYS A 245 9.29 -13.92 -0.89
N ILE A 246 10.28 -13.86 -1.77
CA ILE A 246 10.10 -13.37 -3.13
C ILE A 246 9.08 -14.23 -3.88
N SER A 247 8.27 -13.57 -4.70
CA SER A 247 7.17 -14.14 -5.51
C SER A 247 5.95 -14.62 -4.71
N GLU A 248 5.95 -14.44 -3.38
CA GLU A 248 4.82 -14.79 -2.53
C GLU A 248 3.81 -13.64 -2.41
N VAL A 249 2.58 -14.03 -2.07
CA VAL A 249 1.47 -13.13 -1.71
C VAL A 249 1.20 -13.30 -0.22
N TYR A 250 0.87 -12.20 0.47
CA TYR A 250 0.56 -12.22 1.90
C TYR A 250 -0.75 -11.46 2.17
N ASN A 251 -1.72 -12.12 2.76
CA ASN A 251 -2.90 -11.47 3.31
C ASN A 251 -2.51 -10.77 4.63
N ILE A 252 -2.77 -9.46 4.71
CA ILE A 252 -2.63 -8.68 5.95
C ILE A 252 -4.03 -8.41 6.47
N GLY A 253 -4.51 -9.32 7.32
CA GLY A 253 -5.89 -9.34 7.80
C GLY A 253 -5.98 -9.81 9.25
N GLY A 254 -7.16 -9.62 9.85
CA GLY A 254 -7.53 -10.19 11.13
C GLY A 254 -8.53 -11.33 10.94
N THR A 255 -8.88 -12.01 12.02
CA THR A 255 -9.84 -13.11 12.04
C THR A 255 -11.25 -12.68 12.45
N ASN A 256 -11.42 -11.43 12.90
CA ASN A 256 -12.68 -10.92 13.44
C ASN A 256 -13.36 -9.96 12.46
N GLU A 257 -14.54 -10.33 11.99
CA GLU A 257 -15.43 -9.44 11.25
C GLU A 257 -16.33 -8.66 12.22
N ILE A 258 -16.52 -7.38 11.93
CA ILE A 258 -17.40 -6.47 12.71
C ILE A 258 -18.47 -5.91 11.76
N ALA A 259 -19.74 -5.95 12.23
CA ALA A 259 -20.89 -5.37 11.54
C ALA A 259 -21.07 -3.89 11.91
#